data_310e65c89279d9264430700f57b60d04
#
_entry.id   310e65c89279d9264430700f57b60d04
#
_cell.length_a   1.000
_cell.length_b   1.000
_cell.length_c   1.000
_cell.angle_alpha   90.00
_cell.angle_beta   90.00
_cell.angle_gamma   90.00
#
_symmetry.space_group_name_H-M   'P 1'
#
loop_
_entity.id
_entity.type
_entity.pdbx_description
1 polymer ?
#
loop_
_entity_poly.entity_id
_entity_poly.type
_entity_poly.pdbx_seq_one_letter_code
_entity_poly.pdbx_strand_id
1 'polypeptide(L)' 'KDTSYHTLGLAADFTCPSFGNIHEVMRALTDSSIQFDQLILEFGRWIHIAFPKQGEKPRRQMMRIGKSGVLLYE' A
#
# COMPACT_ATOMS: atom_id res chain seq x y z
N LYS A 1 -21.19 6.16 12.16
CA LYS A 1 -20.23 6.87 11.62
C LYS A 1 -19.33 6.17 10.63
N ASP A 2 -18.22 6.69 10.37
CA ASP A 2 -17.31 6.16 9.39
C ASP A 2 -16.64 4.89 9.90
N THR A 3 -16.88 3.78 9.21
CA THR A 3 -16.28 2.50 9.56
C THR A 3 -15.21 2.12 8.55
N SER A 4 -14.75 3.09 7.76
CA SER A 4 -13.72 2.85 6.78
C SER A 4 -12.39 2.58 7.47
N TYR A 5 -11.42 2.21 6.68
CA TYR A 5 -10.07 1.96 7.16
C TYR A 5 -9.47 3.17 7.84
N HIS A 6 -9.87 4.35 7.42
CA HIS A 6 -9.36 5.56 8.07
C HIS A 6 -9.79 5.66 9.51
N THR A 7 -10.86 5.00 9.89
CA THR A 7 -11.37 5.02 11.25
C THR A 7 -10.90 3.81 12.04
N LEU A 8 -10.99 2.63 11.44
CA LEU A 8 -10.72 1.38 12.16
C LEU A 8 -9.28 0.92 12.02
N GLY A 9 -8.66 1.28 10.97
CA GLY A 9 -7.27 1.00 10.73
C GLY A 9 -6.67 2.22 10.13
N LEU A 10 -5.56 2.07 9.46
CA LEU A 10 -4.87 3.18 8.86
C LEU A 10 -4.67 2.91 7.39
N ALA A 11 -5.00 3.87 6.58
CA ALA A 11 -4.75 3.78 5.16
C ALA A 11 -4.39 5.16 4.65
N ALA A 12 -3.51 5.20 3.67
CA ALA A 12 -3.09 6.46 3.08
C ALA A 12 -2.65 6.24 1.65
N ASP A 13 -2.89 7.25 0.84
CA ASP A 13 -2.38 7.28 -0.52
C ASP A 13 -1.27 8.33 -0.56
N PHE A 14 -0.17 8.00 -1.20
CA PHE A 14 0.95 8.93 -1.18
C PHE A 14 1.88 8.72 -2.37
N THR A 15 2.72 9.74 -2.59
CA THR A 15 3.87 9.62 -3.47
C THR A 15 5.07 10.15 -2.69
N CYS A 16 6.25 9.79 -3.15
CA CYS A 16 7.47 10.26 -2.49
C CYS A 16 8.55 10.55 -3.54
N PRO A 17 8.32 11.57 -4.38
CA PRO A 17 9.23 11.82 -5.50
C PRO A 17 10.65 12.17 -5.08
N SER A 18 10.83 12.68 -3.88
CA SER A 18 12.17 13.00 -3.40
C SER A 18 13.00 11.76 -3.07
N PHE A 19 12.34 10.62 -2.87
CA PHE A 19 13.05 9.37 -2.63
C PHE A 19 13.53 8.74 -3.94
N GLY A 20 12.66 8.76 -4.95
CA GLY A 20 12.96 8.15 -6.23
C GLY A 20 11.68 7.95 -7.00
N ASN A 21 11.73 7.14 -8.05
CA ASN A 21 10.52 6.88 -8.81
C ASN A 21 9.61 5.94 -8.01
N ILE A 22 8.38 5.79 -8.49
CA ILE A 22 7.35 5.08 -7.73
C ILE A 22 7.72 3.62 -7.50
N HIS A 23 8.42 2.99 -8.43
CA HIS A 23 8.83 1.60 -8.27
C HIS A 23 9.93 1.47 -7.25
N GLU A 24 10.80 2.45 -7.14
CA GLU A 24 11.82 2.45 -6.11
C GLU A 24 11.20 2.58 -4.72
N VAL A 25 10.16 3.39 -4.61
CA VAL A 25 9.45 3.52 -3.35
C VAL A 25 8.78 2.21 -2.97
N MET A 26 8.11 1.57 -3.94
CA MET A 26 7.50 0.26 -3.70
C MET A 26 8.53 -0.75 -3.22
N ARG A 27 9.69 -0.76 -3.87
CA ARG A 27 10.76 -1.68 -3.52
C ARG A 27 11.25 -1.45 -2.10
N ALA A 28 11.47 -0.19 -1.76
CA ALA A 28 11.95 0.15 -0.42
C ALA A 28 10.96 -0.31 0.65
N LEU A 29 9.67 -0.13 0.40
CA LEU A 29 8.66 -0.56 1.35
C LEU A 29 8.57 -2.07 1.42
N THR A 30 8.68 -2.74 0.30
CA THR A 30 8.67 -4.20 0.25
C THR A 30 9.84 -4.78 1.04
N ASP A 31 11.00 -4.16 0.93
CA ASP A 31 12.19 -4.65 1.61
C ASP A 31 12.27 -4.21 3.06
N SER A 32 11.36 -3.36 3.49
CA SER A 32 11.37 -2.84 4.86
C SER A 32 10.78 -3.85 5.83
N SER A 33 10.90 -3.52 7.12
CA SER A 33 10.28 -4.32 8.18
C SER A 33 8.90 -3.82 8.53
N ILE A 34 8.37 -2.86 7.77
CA ILE A 34 7.05 -2.31 8.04
C ILE A 34 5.99 -3.39 7.87
N GLN A 35 5.13 -3.51 8.87
CA GLN A 35 4.10 -4.55 8.88
C GLN A 35 2.80 -4.01 8.29
N PHE A 36 2.81 -3.77 6.98
CA PHE A 36 1.61 -3.30 6.32
C PHE A 36 0.69 -4.47 6.01
N ASP A 37 -0.59 -4.17 5.85
CA ASP A 37 -1.57 -5.16 5.44
C ASP A 37 -1.63 -5.23 3.92
N GLN A 38 -1.71 -4.07 3.28
CA GLN A 38 -1.74 -3.98 1.83
C GLN A 38 -0.82 -2.87 1.35
N LEU A 39 -0.19 -3.12 0.23
CA LEU A 39 0.64 -2.13 -0.44
C LEU A 39 0.28 -2.21 -1.92
N ILE A 40 -0.33 -1.17 -2.46
CA ILE A 40 -0.89 -1.21 -3.79
C ILE A 40 -0.35 -0.06 -4.62
N LEU A 41 0.25 -0.39 -5.74
CA LEU A 41 0.64 0.62 -6.71
C LEU A 41 -0.56 0.88 -7.62
N GLU A 42 -1.09 2.09 -7.57
CA GLU A 42 -2.32 2.43 -8.28
C GLU A 42 -2.01 3.28 -9.50
N PHE A 43 -2.29 2.71 -10.66
CA PHE A 43 -2.17 3.39 -11.96
C PHE A 43 -0.76 3.91 -12.23
N GLY A 44 0.25 3.33 -11.57
CA GLY A 44 1.62 3.77 -11.73
C GLY A 44 1.88 5.17 -11.21
N ARG A 45 0.96 5.72 -10.43
CA ARG A 45 1.02 7.13 -10.03
C ARG A 45 1.17 7.34 -8.54
N TRP A 46 0.50 6.53 -7.74
CA TRP A 46 0.63 6.68 -6.29
C TRP A 46 0.55 5.32 -5.62
N ILE A 47 0.85 5.30 -4.36
CA ILE A 47 0.87 4.09 -3.57
C ILE A 47 -0.18 4.19 -2.49
N HIS A 48 -0.98 3.14 -2.38
CA HIS A 48 -1.93 2.97 -1.30
C HIS A 48 -1.30 2.02 -0.29
N ILE A 49 -1.18 2.45 0.94
CA ILE A 49 -0.69 1.60 2.01
C ILE A 49 -1.76 1.50 3.09
N ALA A 50 -2.00 0.29 3.55
CA ALA A 50 -2.98 0.05 4.60
C ALA A 50 -2.36 -0.82 5.66
N PHE A 51 -2.76 -0.58 6.90
CA PHE A 51 -2.28 -1.35 8.05
C PHE A 51 -3.43 -2.15 8.63
N PRO A 52 -3.15 -3.28 9.26
CA PRO A 52 -4.22 -4.11 9.80
C PRO A 52 -4.92 -3.41 10.94
N LYS A 53 -6.16 -3.79 11.15
CA LYS A 53 -6.88 -3.36 12.33
C LYS A 53 -6.18 -3.92 13.56
N GLN A 54 -6.41 -3.26 14.68
CA GLN A 54 -5.85 -3.71 15.94
C GLN A 54 -6.25 -5.16 16.18
N GLY A 55 -5.25 -5.98 16.50
CA GLY A 55 -5.48 -7.39 16.79
C GLY A 55 -5.41 -8.30 15.59
N GLU A 56 -5.31 -7.75 14.38
CA GLU A 56 -5.20 -8.56 13.17
C GLU A 56 -3.76 -8.61 12.70
N LYS A 57 -3.42 -9.71 12.05
CA LYS A 57 -2.07 -9.87 11.53
C LYS A 57 -1.93 -9.17 10.20
N PRO A 58 -0.79 -8.50 9.95
CA PRO A 58 -0.53 -7.90 8.66
C PRO A 58 -0.32 -8.97 7.60
N ARG A 59 -0.98 -8.79 6.46
CA ARG A 59 -0.88 -9.77 5.37
C ARG A 59 0.29 -9.49 4.44
N ARG A 60 0.80 -8.29 4.45
CA ARG A 60 1.86 -7.83 3.55
C ARG A 60 1.54 -8.15 2.09
N GLN A 61 0.30 -7.90 1.73
CA GLN A 61 -0.21 -8.18 0.40
C GLN A 61 0.19 -7.06 -0.55
N MET A 62 0.87 -7.41 -1.62
CA MET A 62 1.36 -6.41 -2.58
C MET A 62 0.67 -6.60 -3.90
N MET A 63 0.10 -5.52 -4.41
CA MET A 63 -0.69 -5.57 -5.62
C MET A 63 -0.46 -4.32 -6.45
N ARG A 64 -0.96 -4.37 -7.67
CA ARG A 64 -1.06 -3.16 -8.48
C ARG A 64 -2.41 -3.14 -9.18
N ILE A 65 -2.91 -1.94 -9.37
CA ILE A 65 -4.17 -1.71 -10.01
C ILE A 65 -3.92 -0.83 -11.23
N GLY A 66 -4.52 -1.21 -12.35
CA GLY A 66 -4.43 -0.43 -13.58
C GLY A 66 -5.66 -0.68 -14.41
N LYS A 67 -5.57 -0.33 -15.68
CA LYS A 67 -6.70 -0.52 -16.60
C LYS A 67 -7.15 -1.97 -16.66
N SER A 68 -6.21 -2.88 -16.50
CA SER A 68 -6.50 -4.32 -16.60
C SER A 68 -7.07 -4.91 -15.32
N GLY A 69 -7.23 -4.10 -14.29
CA GLY A 69 -7.73 -4.58 -13.02
C GLY A 69 -6.64 -4.75 -12.00
N VAL A 70 -6.85 -5.67 -11.06
CA VAL A 70 -5.95 -5.89 -9.94
C VAL A 70 -5.05 -7.07 -10.23
N LEU A 71 -3.75 -6.86 -10.07
CA LEU A 71 -2.74 -7.90 -10.29
C LEU A 71 -1.80 -7.94 -9.11
N LEU A 72 -1.16 -9.09 -8.92
CA LEU A 72 -0.08 -9.17 -7.94
C LEU A 72 1.07 -8.29 -8.38
N TYR A 73 1.69 -7.64 -7.44
CA TYR A 73 2.87 -6.83 -7.73
C TYR A 73 4.10 -7.70 -7.73
N GLU A 74 4.83 -7.64 -8.82
CA GLU A 74 6.06 -8.44 -8.96
C GLU A 74 7.24 -7.60 -9.33
#